data_d578b1d9558ddfc1317efe396e652488
#
_entry.id   d578b1d9558ddfc1317efe396e652488
#
_cell.length_a   1.000
_cell.length_b   1.000
_cell.length_c   1.000
_cell.angle_alpha   90.00
_cell.angle_beta   90.00
_cell.angle_gamma   90.00
#
_symmetry.space_group_name_H-M   'P 1'
#
loop_
_entity.id
_entity.type
_entity.pdbx_description
1 polymer ?
#
loop_
_entity_poly.entity_id
_entity_poly.type
_entity_poly.pdbx_seq_one_letter_code
_entity_poly.pdbx_strand_id
1 'polypeptide(L)'
;MKYQINQNQCGFLLKDGRFARTLYCGTYHFVKALGYEVVVEDMEGAVKFDKVPKEILLEEDKAFAGKVLGIMVPEGHMGILKENGVAKKVLTEGEYLYWNVWNRNSIELMD
;
A
#
# COMPACT_ATOMS: atom_id res chain seq x y z
N MET A 1 7.55 -17.04 -15.57
CA MET A 1 7.20 -17.44 -14.21
C MET A 1 5.73 -17.18 -13.95
N LYS A 2 5.11 -18.04 -13.19
CA LYS A 2 3.70 -17.93 -12.81
C LYS A 2 3.59 -17.26 -11.44
N TYR A 3 2.77 -16.23 -11.34
CA TYR A 3 2.47 -15.53 -10.08
C TYR A 3 1.00 -15.68 -9.76
N GLN A 4 0.70 -16.12 -8.55
CA GLN A 4 -0.67 -16.21 -8.06
C GLN A 4 -0.86 -15.17 -6.96
N ILE A 5 -1.84 -14.29 -7.17
CA ILE A 5 -2.20 -13.24 -6.20
C ILE A 5 -3.52 -13.66 -5.57
N ASN A 6 -3.51 -13.82 -4.25
CA ASN A 6 -4.70 -14.22 -3.51
C ASN A 6 -5.59 -13.01 -3.22
N GLN A 7 -6.80 -13.28 -2.70
CA GLN A 7 -7.83 -12.27 -2.49
C GLN A 7 -7.40 -11.11 -1.57
N ASN A 8 -6.57 -11.40 -0.58
CA ASN A 8 -6.11 -10.42 0.39
C ASN A 8 -4.72 -9.86 0.06
N GLN A 9 -4.24 -10.10 -1.15
CA GLN A 9 -2.89 -9.70 -1.57
C GLN A 9 -2.94 -8.69 -2.70
N CYS A 10 -1.86 -7.93 -2.82
CA CYS A 10 -1.62 -7.01 -3.93
C CYS A 10 -0.22 -7.29 -4.48
N GLY A 11 -0.10 -7.38 -5.79
CA GLY A 11 1.18 -7.47 -6.48
C GLY A 11 1.53 -6.13 -7.09
N PHE A 12 2.81 -5.77 -7.03
CA PHE A 12 3.33 -4.59 -7.71
C PHE A 12 4.20 -5.05 -8.86
N LEU A 13 3.78 -4.74 -10.08
CA LEU A 13 4.51 -5.13 -11.29
C LEU A 13 5.51 -4.05 -11.65
N LEU A 14 6.76 -4.44 -11.76
CA LEU A 14 7.85 -3.58 -12.20
C LEU A 14 8.35 -4.06 -13.56
N LYS A 15 8.68 -3.13 -14.43
CA LYS A 15 9.30 -3.39 -15.72
C LYS A 15 10.59 -2.58 -15.79
N ASP A 16 11.73 -3.28 -15.86
CA ASP A 16 13.06 -2.66 -15.87
C ASP A 16 13.25 -1.67 -14.70
N GLY A 17 12.77 -2.08 -13.52
CA GLY A 17 12.87 -1.28 -12.31
C GLY A 17 11.85 -0.17 -12.17
N ARG A 18 10.97 0.01 -13.16
CA ARG A 18 9.93 1.05 -13.13
C ARG A 18 8.58 0.44 -12.82
N PHE A 19 7.76 1.17 -12.07
CA PHE A 19 6.41 0.75 -11.77
C PHE A 19 5.56 0.70 -13.03
N ALA A 20 4.92 -0.45 -13.28
CA ALA A 20 4.00 -0.63 -14.40
C ALA A 20 2.55 -0.57 -13.96
N ARG A 21 2.16 -1.40 -12.99
CA ARG A 21 0.80 -1.40 -12.45
C ARG A 21 0.72 -2.28 -11.21
N THR A 22 -0.40 -2.18 -10.48
CA THR A 22 -0.72 -3.13 -9.42
C THR A 22 -1.47 -4.33 -10.00
N LEU A 23 -1.33 -5.48 -9.34
CA LEU A 23 -2.01 -6.72 -9.70
C LEU A 23 -2.86 -7.16 -8.51
N TYR A 24 -4.10 -7.52 -8.80
CA TYR A 24 -5.03 -7.99 -7.76
C TYR A 24 -5.31 -9.47 -7.96
N CYS A 25 -6.24 -10.03 -7.22
CA CYS A 25 -6.57 -11.46 -7.23
C CYS A 25 -6.58 -12.05 -8.64
N GLY A 26 -5.81 -13.08 -8.85
CA GLY A 26 -5.71 -13.75 -10.15
C GLY A 26 -4.37 -14.45 -10.35
N THR A 27 -4.22 -15.00 -11.53
CA THR A 27 -2.99 -15.69 -11.95
C THR A 27 -2.38 -14.92 -13.12
N TYR A 28 -1.08 -14.65 -13.02
CA TYR A 28 -0.35 -13.86 -14.02
C TYR A 28 0.92 -14.58 -14.44
N HIS A 29 1.30 -14.38 -15.70
CA HIS A 29 2.52 -14.95 -16.26
C HIS A 29 3.41 -13.82 -16.78
N PHE A 30 4.63 -13.74 -16.26
CA PHE A 30 5.60 -12.77 -16.72
C PHE A 30 6.94 -13.44 -16.92
N VAL A 31 7.67 -13.01 -17.96
CA VAL A 31 9.00 -13.54 -18.25
C VAL A 31 10.04 -12.63 -17.60
N LYS A 32 10.73 -13.16 -16.59
CA LYS A 32 11.73 -12.40 -15.84
C LYS A 32 12.86 -11.87 -16.73
N ALA A 33 13.25 -12.65 -17.74
CA ALA A 33 14.30 -12.26 -18.67
C ALA A 33 13.94 -11.02 -19.49
N LEU A 34 12.66 -10.65 -19.57
CA LEU A 34 12.19 -9.42 -20.23
C LEU A 34 12.14 -8.21 -19.29
N GLY A 35 12.68 -8.32 -18.08
CA GLY A 35 12.77 -7.22 -17.14
C GLY A 35 11.59 -7.10 -16.18
N TYR A 36 10.70 -8.10 -16.13
CA TYR A 36 9.54 -8.04 -15.22
C TYR A 36 9.90 -8.56 -13.83
N GLU A 37 9.38 -7.87 -12.84
CA GLU A 37 9.47 -8.27 -11.45
C GLU A 37 8.11 -8.05 -10.78
N VAL A 38 7.67 -8.98 -9.94
CA VAL A 38 6.43 -8.84 -9.17
C VAL A 38 6.76 -8.93 -7.68
N VAL A 39 6.33 -7.91 -6.94
CA VAL A 39 6.45 -7.89 -5.48
C VAL A 39 5.04 -8.04 -4.91
N VAL A 40 4.84 -9.06 -4.08
CA VAL A 40 3.52 -9.37 -3.52
C VAL A 40 3.51 -9.05 -2.03
N GLU A 41 2.45 -8.39 -1.56
CA GLU A 41 2.26 -8.17 -0.13
C GLU A 41 0.78 -8.33 0.25
N ASP A 42 0.53 -8.59 1.52
CA ASP A 42 -0.83 -8.66 2.06
C ASP A 42 -1.40 -7.24 2.19
N MET A 43 -2.67 -7.07 1.85
CA MET A 43 -3.37 -5.78 1.96
C MET A 43 -3.84 -5.55 3.39
N GLU A 44 -2.90 -5.55 4.32
CA GLU A 44 -3.16 -5.43 5.75
C GLU A 44 -2.04 -4.65 6.43
N GLY A 45 -2.40 -3.73 7.31
CA GLY A 45 -1.43 -2.89 8.01
C GLY A 45 -0.83 -1.82 7.13
N ALA A 46 0.38 -1.41 7.44
CA ALA A 46 1.11 -0.41 6.65
C ALA A 46 1.54 -0.98 5.31
N VAL A 47 1.49 -0.16 4.27
CA VAL A 47 2.00 -0.54 2.95
C VAL A 47 3.52 -0.68 3.06
N LYS A 48 4.03 -1.85 2.68
CA LYS A 48 5.46 -2.18 2.82
C LYS A 48 6.28 -1.97 1.55
N PHE A 49 5.61 -1.94 0.41
CA PHE A 49 6.29 -1.75 -0.87
C PHE A 49 6.97 -0.38 -0.91
N ASP A 50 8.27 -0.36 -1.14
CA ASP A 50 9.08 0.87 -1.08
C ASP A 50 10.01 1.05 -2.29
N LYS A 51 9.89 0.22 -3.30
CA LYS A 51 10.75 0.29 -4.50
C LYS A 51 10.44 1.49 -5.41
N VAL A 52 9.27 2.09 -5.22
CA VAL A 52 8.81 3.25 -5.97
C VAL A 52 8.23 4.24 -4.97
N PRO A 53 8.48 5.56 -5.14
CA PRO A 53 7.89 6.56 -4.25
C PRO A 53 6.36 6.47 -4.21
N LYS A 54 5.80 6.65 -3.01
CA LYS A 54 4.35 6.54 -2.79
C LYS A 54 3.55 7.51 -3.65
N GLU A 55 4.10 8.69 -3.90
CA GLU A 55 3.47 9.70 -4.73
C GLU A 55 3.24 9.21 -6.15
N ILE A 56 4.20 8.47 -6.70
CA ILE A 56 4.09 7.89 -8.05
C ILE A 56 3.01 6.83 -8.08
N LEU A 57 2.95 5.96 -7.06
CA LEU A 57 1.91 4.92 -6.97
C LEU A 57 0.52 5.54 -6.91
N LEU A 58 0.34 6.57 -6.10
CA LEU A 58 -0.95 7.23 -5.91
C LEU A 58 -1.40 7.97 -7.17
N GLU A 59 -0.44 8.53 -7.92
CA GLU A 59 -0.72 9.29 -9.12
C GLU A 59 -1.01 8.39 -10.33
N GLU A 60 -0.22 7.34 -10.51
CA GLU A 60 -0.31 6.50 -11.70
C GLU A 60 -1.34 5.38 -11.59
N ASP A 61 -1.69 4.96 -10.38
CA ASP A 61 -2.63 3.86 -10.18
C ASP A 61 -3.76 4.26 -9.24
N LYS A 62 -4.87 4.70 -9.83
CA LYS A 62 -6.04 5.13 -9.07
C LYS A 62 -6.74 4.00 -8.33
N ALA A 63 -6.64 2.78 -8.84
CA ALA A 63 -7.18 1.61 -8.16
C ALA A 63 -6.43 1.37 -6.86
N PHE A 64 -5.12 1.51 -6.87
CA PHE A 64 -4.31 1.44 -5.66
C PHE A 64 -4.67 2.57 -4.69
N ALA A 65 -4.78 3.80 -5.19
CA ALA A 65 -5.11 4.96 -4.37
C ALA A 65 -6.45 4.78 -3.65
N GLY A 66 -7.42 4.10 -4.26
CA GLY A 66 -8.71 3.82 -3.65
C GLY A 66 -8.67 2.74 -2.57
N LYS A 67 -7.56 2.03 -2.43
CA LYS A 67 -7.43 0.91 -1.48
C LYS A 67 -6.54 1.23 -0.28
N VAL A 68 -6.03 2.45 -0.19
CA VAL A 68 -5.13 2.86 0.88
C VAL A 68 -5.60 4.15 1.54
N LEU A 69 -5.14 4.36 2.77
CA LEU A 69 -5.37 5.59 3.52
C LEU A 69 -4.01 6.27 3.72
N GLY A 70 -3.87 7.47 3.17
CA GLY A 70 -2.71 8.31 3.41
C GLY A 70 -2.93 9.13 4.68
N ILE A 71 -1.96 9.13 5.57
CA ILE A 71 -2.02 9.83 6.84
C ILE A 71 -0.83 10.77 6.95
N MET A 72 -1.10 12.04 7.28
CA MET A 72 -0.05 12.99 7.61
C MET A 72 -0.26 13.47 9.04
N VAL A 73 0.73 13.24 9.90
CA VAL A 73 0.74 13.77 11.26
C VAL A 73 1.67 14.98 11.28
N PRO A 74 1.13 16.19 11.48
CA PRO A 74 1.93 17.41 11.46
C PRO A 74 2.93 17.49 12.61
N GLU A 75 3.93 18.34 12.45
CA GLU A 75 4.89 18.63 13.50
C GLU A 75 4.18 19.12 14.76
N GLY A 76 4.57 18.62 15.92
CA GLY A 76 3.98 18.98 17.21
C GLY A 76 2.68 18.26 17.51
N HIS A 77 2.24 17.35 16.63
CA HIS A 77 1.01 16.58 16.82
C HIS A 77 1.32 15.10 17.02
N MET A 78 0.32 14.39 17.53
CA MET A 78 0.30 12.93 17.57
C MET A 78 -0.99 12.45 16.94
N GLY A 79 -0.97 11.25 16.40
CA GLY A 79 -2.15 10.64 15.81
C GLY A 79 -2.46 9.32 16.49
N ILE A 80 -3.74 9.01 16.64
CA ILE A 80 -4.18 7.70 17.08
C ILE A 80 -4.76 6.98 15.88
N LEU A 81 -4.09 5.89 15.47
CA LEU A 81 -4.58 5.03 14.41
C LEU A 81 -5.67 4.13 14.98
N LYS A 82 -6.86 4.20 14.39
CA LYS A 82 -7.98 3.36 14.76
C LYS A 82 -8.27 2.36 13.65
N GLU A 83 -8.44 1.10 14.02
CA GLU A 83 -8.84 0.05 13.10
C GLU A 83 -10.22 -0.42 13.51
N ASN A 84 -11.21 -0.26 12.62
CA ASN A 84 -12.60 -0.57 12.88
C ASN A 84 -13.15 0.14 14.14
N GLY A 85 -12.70 1.37 14.36
CA GLY A 85 -13.11 2.17 15.50
C GLY A 85 -12.34 1.93 16.80
N VAL A 86 -11.42 0.98 16.82
CA VAL A 86 -10.63 0.63 17.99
C VAL A 86 -9.21 1.19 17.86
N ALA A 87 -8.75 1.90 18.90
CA ALA A 87 -7.39 2.44 18.90
C ALA A 87 -6.36 1.32 18.87
N LYS A 88 -5.44 1.38 17.91
CA LYS A 88 -4.41 0.35 17.70
C LYS A 88 -3.00 0.85 17.94
N LYS A 89 -2.71 2.09 17.56
CA LYS A 89 -1.34 2.58 17.58
C LYS A 89 -1.31 4.09 17.67
N VAL A 90 -0.30 4.62 18.36
CA VAL A 90 0.01 6.05 18.38
C VAL A 90 1.05 6.32 17.30
N LEU A 91 0.78 7.30 16.45
CA LEU A 91 1.68 7.73 15.40
C LEU A 91 2.29 9.07 15.76
N THR A 92 3.60 9.19 15.60
CA THR A 92 4.30 10.46 15.76
C THR A 92 4.27 11.23 14.44
N GLU A 93 4.84 12.43 14.40
CA GLU A 93 4.88 13.23 13.18
C GLU A 93 5.48 12.45 12.00
N GLY A 94 4.92 12.63 10.80
CA GLY A 94 5.38 11.97 9.60
C GLY A 94 4.23 11.64 8.66
N GLU A 95 4.60 11.00 7.55
CA GLU A 95 3.67 10.52 6.56
C GLU A 95 3.58 9.01 6.61
N TYR A 96 2.35 8.50 6.53
CA TYR A 96 2.07 7.07 6.62
C TYR A 96 1.10 6.66 5.53
N LEU A 97 1.18 5.40 5.10
CA LEU A 97 0.26 4.83 4.13
C LEU A 97 -0.16 3.46 4.63
N TYR A 98 -1.47 3.28 4.83
CA TYR A 98 -2.05 2.04 5.33
C TYR A 98 -3.02 1.45 4.34
N TRP A 99 -3.06 0.12 4.24
CA TRP A 99 -4.08 -0.58 3.49
C TRP A 99 -5.43 -0.37 4.15
N ASN A 100 -6.46 -0.10 3.34
CA ASN A 100 -7.79 0.22 3.83
C ASN A 100 -8.84 -0.56 3.03
N VAL A 101 -8.66 -1.87 2.93
CA VAL A 101 -9.51 -2.76 2.15
C VAL A 101 -10.39 -3.60 3.06
N TRP A 102 -9.77 -4.42 3.91
CA TRP A 102 -10.49 -5.34 4.79
C TRP A 102 -10.84 -4.72 6.13
N ASN A 103 -9.97 -3.87 6.63
CA ASN A 103 -10.16 -3.15 7.88
C ASN A 103 -10.31 -1.67 7.59
N ARG A 104 -11.26 -1.03 8.25
CA ARG A 104 -11.46 0.42 8.11
C ARG A 104 -10.51 1.12 9.07
N ASN A 105 -9.49 1.74 8.49
CA ASN A 105 -8.53 2.54 9.25
C ASN A 105 -8.95 4.00 9.25
N SER A 106 -8.72 4.67 10.36
CA SER A 106 -8.93 6.11 10.48
C SER A 106 -7.91 6.69 11.43
N ILE A 107 -7.75 8.01 11.40
CA ILE A 107 -6.79 8.71 12.24
C ILE A 107 -7.50 9.80 13.04
N GLU A 108 -7.15 9.91 14.33
CA GLU A 108 -7.56 11.02 15.17
C GLU A 108 -6.30 11.79 15.56
N LEU A 109 -6.25 13.08 15.20
CA LEU A 109 -5.11 13.93 15.52
C LEU A 109 -5.27 14.55 16.89
N MET A 110 -4.15 14.61 17.62
CA MET A 110 -4.06 15.23 18.94
C MET A 110 -2.92 16.24 18.96
N ASP A 111 -3.17 17.36 19.59
CA ASP A 111 -2.14 18.38 19.79
C ASP A 111 -1.16 17.98 20.90
#